data_c8cf95e70aabea50cd23c7bf60dab7c3
#
_entry.id   c8cf95e70aabea50cd23c7bf60dab7c3
#
_cell.length_a   1.000
_cell.length_b   1.000
_cell.length_c   1.000
_cell.angle_alpha   90.00
_cell.angle_beta   90.00
_cell.angle_gamma   90.00
#
_symmetry.space_group_name_H-M   'P 1'
#
loop_
_entity.id
_entity.type
_entity.pdbx_description
1 polymer ?
#
loop_
_entity_poly.entity_id
_entity_poly.type
_entity_poly.pdbx_seq_one_letter_code
_entity_poly.pdbx_strand_id
1 'polypeptide(L)'
;MKRAPNRGRLSTIVGIVLLALMLFPVYWMVNASLQPAGNTLGGGWFPFHPDFGGYATALRDQGHNLITSLVVALGSVVLSLGLAAPAAYALVRFPLRGANLVLLGILITQMVPGIVVANALYSAYNDLGLLNTYLGLILADSTAGVPFAIIIMRSFMRNIPGEIIDAARVNGAGKLRVFRSVVLPVSANALITAGLFTFLFSWSDFLFALTLTTTETVRPITLGIYQYAGAHTNQWNAIMATAVLASVPAAVLLVIAQRRIAAVADSGAVK
;
A
#
# COMPACT_ATOMS: atom_id res chain seq x y z
N MET A 1 45.22 -4.31 -15.44
CA MET A 1 44.19 -5.29 -15.13
C MET A 1 43.12 -5.28 -16.24
N LYS A 2 43.12 -6.29 -17.13
CA LYS A 2 42.16 -6.43 -18.22
C LYS A 2 40.81 -6.88 -17.62
N ARG A 3 39.81 -6.00 -17.59
CA ARG A 3 38.40 -6.37 -17.24
C ARG A 3 37.90 -7.33 -18.31
N ALA A 4 37.56 -8.54 -17.91
CA ALA A 4 37.01 -9.55 -18.80
C ALA A 4 35.67 -9.03 -19.38
N PRO A 5 35.56 -8.82 -20.70
CA PRO A 5 34.38 -8.17 -21.32
C PRO A 5 33.08 -9.01 -21.29
N ASN A 6 33.16 -10.27 -20.89
CA ASN A 6 32.03 -11.18 -20.96
C ASN A 6 31.13 -11.19 -19.70
N ARG A 7 31.61 -10.80 -18.52
CA ARG A 7 30.81 -10.80 -17.29
C ARG A 7 29.69 -9.76 -17.30
N GLY A 8 29.93 -8.57 -17.89
CA GLY A 8 28.90 -7.53 -17.98
C GLY A 8 27.76 -7.89 -18.93
N ARG A 9 28.07 -8.51 -20.08
CA ARG A 9 27.06 -8.92 -21.06
C ARG A 9 26.17 -10.08 -20.50
N LEU A 10 26.79 -11.05 -19.84
CA LEU A 10 26.05 -12.16 -19.25
C LEU A 10 25.09 -11.67 -18.13
N SER A 11 25.56 -10.79 -17.24
CA SER A 11 24.71 -10.22 -16.19
C SER A 11 23.54 -9.38 -16.75
N THR A 12 23.79 -8.65 -17.85
CA THR A 12 22.73 -7.89 -18.53
C THR A 12 21.70 -8.81 -19.16
N ILE A 13 22.12 -9.88 -19.85
CA ILE A 13 21.22 -10.87 -20.46
C ILE A 13 20.38 -11.56 -19.38
N VAL A 14 21.01 -12.01 -18.30
CA VAL A 14 20.32 -12.62 -17.16
C VAL A 14 19.31 -11.64 -16.56
N GLY A 15 19.68 -10.37 -16.38
CA GLY A 15 18.79 -9.33 -15.88
C GLY A 15 17.57 -9.11 -16.79
N ILE A 16 17.77 -9.06 -18.10
CA ILE A 16 16.66 -8.92 -19.08
C ILE A 16 15.75 -10.14 -19.05
N VAL A 17 16.29 -11.36 -19.00
CA VAL A 17 15.50 -12.59 -18.93
C VAL A 17 14.67 -12.64 -17.64
N LEU A 18 15.28 -12.33 -16.50
CA LEU A 18 14.57 -12.27 -15.23
C LEU A 18 13.46 -11.21 -15.24
N LEU A 19 13.74 -10.03 -15.80
CA LEU A 19 12.75 -8.96 -15.92
C LEU A 19 11.59 -9.39 -16.84
N ALA A 20 11.88 -9.99 -17.98
CA ALA A 20 10.85 -10.51 -18.88
C ALA A 20 9.98 -11.59 -18.21
N LEU A 21 10.61 -12.50 -17.46
CA LEU A 21 9.89 -13.53 -16.72
C LEU A 21 8.97 -12.93 -15.64
N MET A 22 9.45 -11.90 -14.91
CA MET A 22 8.66 -11.21 -13.89
C MET A 22 7.52 -10.39 -14.48
N LEU A 23 7.70 -9.80 -15.66
CA LEU A 23 6.67 -9.00 -16.33
C LEU A 23 5.67 -9.85 -17.14
N PHE A 24 6.01 -11.12 -17.41
CA PHE A 24 5.14 -12.01 -18.18
C PHE A 24 3.70 -12.14 -17.63
N PRO A 25 3.48 -12.33 -16.32
CA PRO A 25 2.13 -12.39 -15.78
C PRO A 25 1.33 -11.09 -16.01
N VAL A 26 2.00 -9.93 -15.88
CA VAL A 26 1.38 -8.63 -16.13
C VAL A 26 1.04 -8.47 -17.61
N TYR A 27 1.96 -8.83 -18.50
CA TYR A 27 1.72 -8.88 -19.94
C TYR A 27 0.51 -9.76 -20.27
N TRP A 28 0.47 -10.98 -19.70
CA TRP A 28 -0.63 -11.91 -19.94
C TRP A 28 -1.98 -11.38 -19.45
N MET A 29 -2.01 -10.76 -18.29
CA MET A 29 -3.21 -10.11 -17.74
C MET A 29 -3.74 -9.02 -18.69
N VAL A 30 -2.85 -8.15 -19.19
CA VAL A 30 -3.21 -7.11 -20.16
C VAL A 30 -3.65 -7.73 -21.49
N ASN A 31 -2.93 -8.73 -22.01
CA ASN A 31 -3.32 -9.43 -23.24
C ASN A 31 -4.70 -10.07 -23.11
N ALA A 32 -4.95 -10.79 -22.02
CA ALA A 32 -6.23 -11.46 -21.78
C ALA A 32 -7.40 -10.47 -21.59
N SER A 33 -7.14 -9.29 -21.03
CA SER A 33 -8.15 -8.23 -20.88
C SER A 33 -8.62 -7.63 -22.20
N LEU A 34 -7.83 -7.78 -23.26
CA LEU A 34 -8.09 -7.27 -24.62
C LEU A 34 -8.64 -8.35 -25.57
N GLN A 35 -8.88 -9.57 -25.08
CA GLN A 35 -9.48 -10.65 -25.90
C GLN A 35 -11.00 -10.51 -25.93
N PRO A 36 -11.66 -10.98 -27.00
CA PRO A 36 -13.12 -11.04 -27.06
C PRO A 36 -13.73 -11.92 -25.95
N ALA A 37 -14.94 -11.58 -25.53
CA ALA A 37 -15.67 -12.34 -24.52
C ALA A 37 -15.87 -13.81 -24.97
N GLY A 38 -15.74 -14.76 -24.02
CA GLY A 38 -15.88 -16.20 -24.30
C GLY A 38 -14.61 -16.90 -24.77
N ASN A 39 -13.52 -16.16 -25.07
CA ASN A 39 -12.25 -16.73 -25.50
C ASN A 39 -11.31 -16.97 -24.31
N THR A 40 -11.57 -18.03 -23.54
CA THR A 40 -10.91 -18.25 -22.24
C THR A 40 -9.49 -18.81 -22.33
N LEU A 41 -9.16 -19.60 -23.35
CA LEU A 41 -7.88 -20.32 -23.45
C LEU A 41 -7.29 -20.35 -24.87
N GLY A 42 -8.04 -19.88 -25.88
CA GLY A 42 -7.66 -19.90 -27.32
C GLY A 42 -7.16 -18.54 -27.83
N GLY A 43 -7.07 -17.53 -26.98
CA GLY A 43 -6.57 -16.20 -27.34
C GLY A 43 -5.09 -16.28 -27.75
N GLY A 44 -4.77 -15.65 -28.90
CA GLY A 44 -3.40 -15.59 -29.40
C GLY A 44 -2.47 -14.93 -28.38
N TRP A 45 -1.18 -15.18 -28.54
CA TRP A 45 -0.12 -14.53 -27.75
C TRP A 45 -0.14 -13.00 -27.89
N PHE A 46 -0.86 -12.46 -28.87
CA PHE A 46 -0.96 -11.04 -29.14
C PHE A 46 -2.40 -10.65 -29.51
N PRO A 47 -2.97 -9.56 -28.99
CA PRO A 47 -4.32 -9.12 -29.31
C PRO A 47 -4.31 -8.35 -30.64
N PHE A 48 -4.30 -9.04 -31.79
CA PHE A 48 -4.32 -8.40 -33.11
C PHE A 48 -5.57 -7.54 -33.36
N HIS A 49 -6.68 -7.90 -32.72
CA HIS A 49 -7.93 -7.14 -32.75
C HIS A 49 -8.39 -6.90 -31.30
N PRO A 50 -7.87 -5.83 -30.64
CA PRO A 50 -8.16 -5.57 -29.23
C PRO A 50 -9.62 -5.23 -29.02
N ASP A 51 -10.27 -5.95 -28.10
CA ASP A 51 -11.64 -5.70 -27.66
C ASP A 51 -11.62 -5.00 -26.29
N PHE A 52 -12.18 -3.81 -26.24
CA PHE A 52 -12.31 -3.01 -25.01
C PHE A 52 -13.64 -3.25 -24.28
N GLY A 53 -14.51 -4.12 -24.77
CA GLY A 53 -15.77 -4.46 -24.13
C GLY A 53 -15.60 -4.97 -22.70
N GLY A 54 -14.51 -5.71 -22.44
CA GLY A 54 -14.14 -6.14 -21.10
C GLY A 54 -13.94 -4.99 -20.12
N TYR A 55 -13.31 -3.89 -20.54
CA TYR A 55 -13.10 -2.70 -19.69
C TYR A 55 -14.40 -1.95 -19.42
N ALA A 56 -15.28 -1.82 -20.41
CA ALA A 56 -16.58 -1.20 -20.22
C ALA A 56 -17.43 -1.98 -19.21
N THR A 57 -17.43 -3.31 -19.30
CA THR A 57 -18.09 -4.21 -18.35
C THR A 57 -17.46 -4.10 -16.96
N ALA A 58 -16.13 -4.14 -16.87
CA ALA A 58 -15.39 -4.01 -15.61
C ALA A 58 -15.71 -2.69 -14.88
N LEU A 59 -15.73 -1.57 -15.60
CA LEU A 59 -16.04 -0.25 -14.99
C LEU A 59 -17.50 -0.17 -14.55
N ARG A 60 -18.43 -0.72 -15.32
CA ARG A 60 -19.84 -0.73 -14.94
C ARG A 60 -20.09 -1.58 -13.70
N ASP A 61 -19.51 -2.78 -13.64
CA ASP A 61 -19.82 -3.76 -12.60
C ASP A 61 -18.94 -3.59 -11.35
N GLN A 62 -17.69 -3.12 -11.51
CA GLN A 62 -16.70 -3.02 -10.44
C GLN A 62 -16.22 -1.59 -10.14
N GLY A 63 -16.70 -0.59 -10.87
CA GLY A 63 -16.28 0.81 -10.68
C GLY A 63 -16.54 1.32 -9.26
N HIS A 64 -17.67 0.96 -8.65
CA HIS A 64 -17.98 1.29 -7.26
C HIS A 64 -16.96 0.67 -6.29
N ASN A 65 -16.59 -0.59 -6.51
CA ASN A 65 -15.62 -1.31 -5.68
C ASN A 65 -14.20 -0.69 -5.76
N LEU A 66 -13.82 -0.18 -6.95
CA LEU A 66 -12.57 0.59 -7.11
C LEU A 66 -12.58 1.87 -6.27
N ILE A 67 -13.70 2.61 -6.31
CA ILE A 67 -13.86 3.84 -5.50
C ILE A 67 -13.84 3.49 -4.01
N THR A 68 -14.54 2.43 -3.60
CA THR A 68 -14.53 1.95 -2.22
C THR A 68 -13.12 1.65 -1.74
N SER A 69 -12.33 0.88 -2.51
CA SER A 69 -10.93 0.61 -2.18
C SER A 69 -10.10 1.89 -2.07
N LEU A 70 -10.30 2.84 -2.97
CA LEU A 70 -9.55 4.11 -2.95
C LEU A 70 -9.86 4.92 -1.68
N VAL A 71 -11.14 5.03 -1.32
CA VAL A 71 -11.57 5.73 -0.10
C VAL A 71 -11.02 5.05 1.16
N VAL A 72 -11.11 3.72 1.23
CA VAL A 72 -10.58 2.96 2.37
C VAL A 72 -9.06 3.12 2.47
N ALA A 73 -8.32 2.93 1.37
CA ALA A 73 -6.87 3.01 1.39
C ALA A 73 -6.37 4.42 1.72
N LEU A 74 -6.95 5.46 1.13
CA LEU A 74 -6.59 6.85 1.47
C LEU A 74 -6.98 7.22 2.90
N GLY A 75 -8.14 6.77 3.37
CA GLY A 75 -8.58 6.95 4.75
C GLY A 75 -7.63 6.30 5.74
N SER A 76 -7.19 5.07 5.45
CA SER A 76 -6.22 4.32 6.25
C SER A 76 -4.85 5.02 6.28
N VAL A 77 -4.40 5.61 5.16
CA VAL A 77 -3.18 6.42 5.11
C VAL A 77 -3.30 7.65 6.01
N VAL A 78 -4.39 8.41 5.87
CA VAL A 78 -4.60 9.64 6.67
C VAL A 78 -4.65 9.31 8.15
N LEU A 79 -5.40 8.29 8.55
CA LEU A 79 -5.50 7.87 9.94
C LEU A 79 -4.16 7.37 10.47
N SER A 80 -3.50 6.48 9.72
CA SER A 80 -2.23 5.89 10.15
C SER A 80 -1.13 6.93 10.29
N LEU A 81 -0.95 7.82 9.31
CA LEU A 81 0.06 8.88 9.39
C LEU A 81 -0.30 9.93 10.44
N GLY A 82 -1.58 10.25 10.60
CA GLY A 82 -2.08 11.18 11.62
C GLY A 82 -1.77 10.73 13.04
N LEU A 83 -1.81 9.43 13.30
CA LEU A 83 -1.46 8.82 14.59
C LEU A 83 0.04 8.53 14.70
N ALA A 84 0.65 8.01 13.64
CA ALA A 84 2.04 7.58 13.67
C ALA A 84 3.04 8.74 13.76
N ALA A 85 2.78 9.85 13.06
CA ALA A 85 3.71 10.97 13.04
C ALA A 85 3.95 11.60 14.42
N PRO A 86 2.91 11.98 15.18
CA PRO A 86 3.11 12.50 16.54
C PRO A 86 3.66 11.43 17.50
N ALA A 87 3.24 10.17 17.36
CA ALA A 87 3.75 9.07 18.19
C ALA A 87 5.25 8.83 17.95
N ALA A 88 5.69 8.77 16.70
CA ALA A 88 7.10 8.62 16.34
C ALA A 88 7.94 9.81 16.86
N TYR A 89 7.43 11.03 16.70
CA TYR A 89 8.09 12.22 17.25
C TYR A 89 8.22 12.17 18.77
N ALA A 90 7.15 11.77 19.46
CA ALA A 90 7.18 11.63 20.92
C ALA A 90 8.21 10.60 21.38
N LEU A 91 8.27 9.43 20.73
CA LEU A 91 9.22 8.35 21.04
C LEU A 91 10.69 8.74 20.79
N VAL A 92 10.96 9.75 19.94
CA VAL A 92 12.33 10.21 19.64
C VAL A 92 12.77 11.36 20.55
N ARG A 93 11.87 12.31 20.82
CA ARG A 93 12.25 13.61 21.39
C ARG A 93 11.90 13.82 22.86
N PHE A 94 11.05 12.97 23.41
CA PHE A 94 10.74 13.07 24.82
C PHE A 94 11.41 11.92 25.61
N PRO A 95 11.88 12.20 26.85
CA PRO A 95 12.50 11.18 27.70
C PRO A 95 11.43 10.26 28.30
N LEU A 96 10.79 9.47 27.45
CA LEU A 96 9.73 8.56 27.86
C LEU A 96 10.33 7.31 28.52
N ARG A 97 10.03 7.15 29.81
CA ARG A 97 10.37 5.91 30.52
C ARG A 97 9.59 4.76 29.87
N GLY A 98 10.30 3.73 29.37
CA GLY A 98 9.66 2.60 28.70
C GLY A 98 9.44 2.73 27.19
N ALA A 99 10.03 3.75 26.51
CA ALA A 99 9.93 3.89 25.04
C ALA A 99 10.32 2.61 24.28
N ASN A 100 11.31 1.86 24.76
CA ASN A 100 11.71 0.58 24.16
C ASN A 100 10.67 -0.51 24.40
N LEU A 101 9.95 -0.52 25.52
CA LEU A 101 8.85 -1.45 25.79
C LEU A 101 7.64 -1.13 24.88
N VAL A 102 7.34 0.15 24.66
CA VAL A 102 6.30 0.55 23.70
C VAL A 102 6.64 0.05 22.29
N LEU A 103 7.90 0.22 21.86
CA LEU A 103 8.35 -0.28 20.56
C LEU A 103 8.29 -1.81 20.46
N LEU A 104 8.72 -2.49 21.52
CA LEU A 104 8.60 -3.94 21.58
C LEU A 104 7.14 -4.37 21.50
N GLY A 105 6.23 -3.70 22.23
CA GLY A 105 4.79 -3.93 22.12
C GLY A 105 4.28 -3.74 20.70
N ILE A 106 4.66 -2.65 20.02
CA ILE A 106 4.31 -2.39 18.61
C ILE A 106 4.81 -3.51 17.69
N LEU A 107 6.03 -4.02 17.91
CA LEU A 107 6.56 -5.15 17.11
C LEU A 107 5.80 -6.45 17.40
N ILE A 108 5.45 -6.72 18.65
CA ILE A 108 4.67 -7.90 19.03
C ILE A 108 3.29 -7.89 18.38
N THR A 109 2.61 -6.72 18.29
CA THR A 109 1.31 -6.65 17.62
C THR A 109 1.37 -7.06 16.15
N GLN A 110 2.50 -6.85 15.48
CA GLN A 110 2.71 -7.26 14.08
C GLN A 110 2.95 -8.77 13.90
N MET A 111 3.15 -9.50 14.98
CA MET A 111 3.30 -10.96 14.94
C MET A 111 1.96 -11.68 15.08
N VAL A 112 0.89 -10.98 15.42
CA VAL A 112 -0.45 -11.58 15.53
C VAL A 112 -0.97 -11.90 14.13
N PRO A 113 -1.37 -13.16 13.85
CA PRO A 113 -1.94 -13.50 12.54
C PRO A 113 -3.18 -12.67 12.22
N GLY A 114 -3.23 -12.11 11.00
CA GLY A 114 -4.32 -11.21 10.57
C GLY A 114 -5.72 -11.81 10.74
N ILE A 115 -5.87 -13.13 10.52
CA ILE A 115 -7.16 -13.80 10.70
C ILE A 115 -7.66 -13.78 12.15
N VAL A 116 -6.75 -13.83 13.14
CA VAL A 116 -7.11 -13.72 14.56
C VAL A 116 -7.62 -12.31 14.85
N VAL A 117 -6.94 -11.29 14.30
CA VAL A 117 -7.36 -9.89 14.42
C VAL A 117 -8.72 -9.69 13.73
N ALA A 118 -8.91 -10.21 12.51
CA ALA A 118 -10.15 -10.09 11.76
C ALA A 118 -11.35 -10.69 12.53
N ASN A 119 -11.19 -11.89 13.12
CA ASN A 119 -12.25 -12.52 13.91
C ASN A 119 -12.59 -11.73 15.18
N ALA A 120 -11.58 -11.20 15.87
CA ALA A 120 -11.79 -10.36 17.05
C ALA A 120 -12.51 -9.05 16.68
N LEU A 121 -12.11 -8.41 15.57
CA LEU A 121 -12.74 -7.20 15.06
C LEU A 121 -14.20 -7.48 14.62
N TYR A 122 -14.48 -8.62 13.99
CA TYR A 122 -15.82 -8.96 13.56
C TYR A 122 -16.82 -8.93 14.74
N SER A 123 -16.47 -9.59 15.85
CA SER A 123 -17.32 -9.59 17.03
C SER A 123 -17.54 -8.16 17.57
N ALA A 124 -16.45 -7.41 17.77
CA ALA A 124 -16.55 -6.04 18.28
C ALA A 124 -17.31 -5.11 17.33
N TYR A 125 -17.12 -5.25 16.01
CA TYR A 125 -17.78 -4.39 15.01
C TYR A 125 -19.24 -4.73 14.80
N ASN A 126 -19.64 -5.99 15.04
CA ASN A 126 -21.02 -6.38 15.07
C ASN A 126 -21.77 -5.62 16.18
N ASP A 127 -21.19 -5.56 17.39
CA ASP A 127 -21.81 -4.90 18.55
C ASP A 127 -21.80 -3.36 18.42
N LEU A 128 -20.78 -2.80 17.74
CA LEU A 128 -20.60 -1.36 17.54
C LEU A 128 -21.29 -0.83 16.27
N GLY A 129 -21.87 -1.69 15.43
CA GLY A 129 -22.46 -1.29 14.15
C GLY A 129 -21.44 -0.79 13.11
N LEU A 130 -20.18 -1.28 13.18
CA LEU A 130 -19.10 -0.91 12.26
C LEU A 130 -18.92 -1.89 11.10
N LEU A 131 -19.62 -3.04 11.09
CA LEU A 131 -19.65 -3.94 9.94
C LEU A 131 -20.26 -3.22 8.72
N ASN A 132 -19.77 -3.54 7.54
CA ASN A 132 -20.23 -2.95 6.28
C ASN A 132 -20.07 -1.42 6.20
N THR A 133 -19.09 -0.84 6.89
CA THR A 133 -18.82 0.60 6.85
C THR A 133 -17.41 0.93 6.40
N TYR A 134 -17.25 2.08 5.73
CA TYR A 134 -15.94 2.62 5.38
C TYR A 134 -15.05 2.81 6.62
N LEU A 135 -15.63 3.32 7.71
CA LEU A 135 -14.89 3.56 8.95
C LEU A 135 -14.37 2.26 9.55
N GLY A 136 -15.18 1.19 9.54
CA GLY A 136 -14.77 -0.12 10.02
C GLY A 136 -13.56 -0.65 9.27
N LEU A 137 -13.58 -0.59 7.93
CA LEU A 137 -12.44 -1.02 7.11
C LEU A 137 -11.20 -0.14 7.32
N ILE A 138 -11.36 1.20 7.36
CA ILE A 138 -10.26 2.14 7.61
C ILE A 138 -9.58 1.85 8.95
N LEU A 139 -10.36 1.61 10.01
CA LEU A 139 -9.84 1.26 11.32
C LEU A 139 -9.11 -0.09 11.30
N ALA A 140 -9.70 -1.10 10.65
CA ALA A 140 -9.11 -2.44 10.53
C ALA A 140 -7.75 -2.39 9.81
N ASP A 141 -7.68 -1.77 8.63
CA ASP A 141 -6.44 -1.65 7.86
C ASP A 141 -5.38 -0.82 8.61
N SER A 142 -5.82 0.16 9.41
CA SER A 142 -4.92 0.98 10.21
C SER A 142 -4.25 0.19 11.33
N THR A 143 -4.76 -0.98 11.72
CA THR A 143 -4.12 -1.85 12.73
C THR A 143 -2.73 -2.33 12.30
N ALA A 144 -2.51 -2.53 11.01
CA ALA A 144 -1.20 -2.80 10.44
C ALA A 144 -0.46 -1.52 10.03
N GLY A 145 -1.18 -0.53 9.51
CA GLY A 145 -0.62 0.72 9.00
C GLY A 145 0.05 1.59 10.07
N VAL A 146 -0.60 1.77 11.22
CA VAL A 146 -0.08 2.62 12.31
C VAL A 146 1.25 2.11 12.87
N PRO A 147 1.38 0.83 13.28
CA PRO A 147 2.65 0.29 13.79
C PRO A 147 3.80 0.42 12.79
N PHE A 148 3.54 0.06 11.54
CA PHE A 148 4.53 0.16 10.48
C PHE A 148 5.00 1.61 10.25
N ALA A 149 4.04 2.55 10.16
CA ALA A 149 4.34 3.96 9.97
C ALA A 149 5.13 4.54 11.16
N ILE A 150 4.84 4.14 12.42
CA ILE A 150 5.61 4.55 13.60
C ILE A 150 7.07 4.12 13.46
N ILE A 151 7.32 2.87 13.09
CA ILE A 151 8.68 2.33 12.97
C ILE A 151 9.47 3.08 11.90
N ILE A 152 8.91 3.27 10.71
CA ILE A 152 9.55 4.00 9.61
C ILE A 152 9.83 5.45 10.02
N MET A 153 8.81 6.17 10.48
CA MET A 153 8.95 7.60 10.82
C MET A 153 9.90 7.82 11.97
N ARG A 154 9.88 6.94 13.00
CA ARG A 154 10.82 7.01 14.11
C ARG A 154 12.27 6.88 13.64
N SER A 155 12.57 5.94 12.75
CA SER A 155 13.90 5.74 12.19
C SER A 155 14.42 7.01 11.53
N PHE A 156 13.57 7.70 10.77
CA PHE A 156 13.93 8.96 10.12
C PHE A 156 14.06 10.13 11.09
N MET A 157 13.08 10.31 11.98
CA MET A 157 13.07 11.44 12.92
C MET A 157 14.22 11.38 13.91
N ARG A 158 14.75 10.19 14.19
CA ARG A 158 15.94 10.00 15.03
C ARG A 158 17.20 10.64 14.43
N ASN A 159 17.28 10.72 13.11
CA ASN A 159 18.42 11.26 12.38
C ASN A 159 18.34 12.78 12.17
N ILE A 160 17.25 13.44 12.58
CA ILE A 160 17.12 14.90 12.50
C ILE A 160 18.06 15.54 13.54
N PRO A 161 19.02 16.41 13.14
CA PRO A 161 19.90 17.08 14.07
C PRO A 161 19.14 17.89 15.12
N GLY A 162 19.56 17.81 16.40
CA GLY A 162 18.93 18.55 17.50
C GLY A 162 18.98 20.06 17.28
N GLU A 163 20.07 20.54 16.70
CA GLU A 163 20.34 21.95 16.41
C GLU A 163 19.22 22.64 15.62
N ILE A 164 18.63 21.92 14.63
CA ILE A 164 17.50 22.47 13.84
C ILE A 164 16.28 22.72 14.72
N ILE A 165 16.02 21.82 15.66
CA ILE A 165 14.90 21.92 16.59
C ILE A 165 15.18 23.02 17.64
N ASP A 166 16.39 23.08 18.12
CA ASP A 166 16.79 24.08 19.14
C ASP A 166 16.81 25.49 18.55
N ALA A 167 17.26 25.65 17.29
CA ALA A 167 17.16 26.92 16.58
C ALA A 167 15.72 27.42 16.47
N ALA A 168 14.77 26.53 16.16
CA ALA A 168 13.36 26.89 16.09
C ALA A 168 12.80 27.30 17.47
N ARG A 169 13.25 26.64 18.57
CA ARG A 169 12.83 26.95 19.92
C ARG A 169 13.38 28.31 20.40
N VAL A 170 14.65 28.61 20.10
CA VAL A 170 15.26 29.92 20.39
C VAL A 170 14.51 31.05 19.71
N ASN A 171 13.98 30.80 18.52
CA ASN A 171 13.10 31.71 17.78
C ASN A 171 11.64 31.72 18.28
N GLY A 172 11.36 31.18 19.48
CA GLY A 172 10.05 31.23 20.12
C GLY A 172 9.02 30.19 19.62
N ALA A 173 9.44 29.17 18.85
CA ALA A 173 8.53 28.15 18.42
C ALA A 173 8.15 27.16 19.54
N GLY A 174 6.87 27.09 19.89
CA GLY A 174 6.37 26.10 20.84
C GLY A 174 6.42 24.66 20.23
N LYS A 175 6.29 23.65 21.08
CA LYS A 175 6.44 22.21 20.71
C LYS A 175 5.61 21.80 19.48
N LEU A 176 4.36 22.22 19.38
CA LEU A 176 3.48 21.90 18.26
C LEU A 176 3.91 22.62 16.98
N ARG A 177 4.39 23.87 17.08
CA ARG A 177 4.93 24.62 15.94
C ARG A 177 6.20 23.96 15.42
N VAL A 178 7.13 23.55 16.30
CA VAL A 178 8.33 22.78 15.92
C VAL A 178 7.94 21.50 15.18
N PHE A 179 6.99 20.73 15.70
CA PHE A 179 6.52 19.51 15.05
C PHE A 179 5.98 19.78 13.66
N ARG A 180 5.02 20.71 13.51
CA ARG A 180 4.33 20.97 12.23
C ARG A 180 5.20 21.69 11.20
N SER A 181 6.01 22.67 11.64
CA SER A 181 6.75 23.56 10.73
C SER A 181 8.19 23.13 10.47
N VAL A 182 8.75 22.25 11.30
CA VAL A 182 10.14 21.80 11.16
C VAL A 182 10.19 20.29 10.95
N VAL A 183 9.68 19.51 11.92
CA VAL A 183 9.86 18.06 11.91
C VAL A 183 9.10 17.39 10.77
N LEU A 184 7.83 17.72 10.55
CA LEU A 184 7.04 17.13 9.48
C LEU A 184 7.61 17.43 8.08
N PRO A 185 7.96 18.68 7.72
CA PRO A 185 8.57 18.99 6.44
C PRO A 185 9.92 18.28 6.23
N VAL A 186 10.79 18.25 7.23
CA VAL A 186 12.07 17.55 7.17
C VAL A 186 11.88 16.03 7.02
N SER A 187 10.80 15.49 7.60
CA SER A 187 10.45 14.07 7.52
C SER A 187 9.57 13.72 6.29
N ALA A 188 9.40 14.62 5.32
CA ALA A 188 8.48 14.41 4.20
C ALA A 188 8.74 13.10 3.43
N ASN A 189 10.00 12.72 3.22
CA ASN A 189 10.34 11.46 2.56
C ASN A 189 9.89 10.24 3.38
N ALA A 190 10.00 10.31 4.71
CA ALA A 190 9.52 9.24 5.59
C ALA A 190 7.99 9.15 5.59
N LEU A 191 7.30 10.30 5.59
CA LEU A 191 5.83 10.36 5.46
C LEU A 191 5.36 9.73 4.15
N ILE A 192 6.00 10.10 3.02
CA ILE A 192 5.66 9.54 1.70
C ILE A 192 5.90 8.03 1.69
N THR A 193 7.04 7.57 2.22
CA THR A 193 7.36 6.14 2.27
C THR A 193 6.37 5.37 3.14
N ALA A 194 6.12 5.83 4.37
CA ALA A 194 5.17 5.19 5.27
C ALA A 194 3.75 5.21 4.69
N GLY A 195 3.33 6.32 4.09
CA GLY A 195 2.04 6.46 3.44
C GLY A 195 1.88 5.54 2.24
N LEU A 196 2.90 5.40 1.40
CA LEU A 196 2.89 4.46 0.27
C LEU A 196 2.69 3.02 0.73
N PHE A 197 3.47 2.57 1.73
CA PHE A 197 3.31 1.21 2.24
C PHE A 197 1.96 1.00 2.91
N THR A 198 1.47 1.96 3.70
CA THR A 198 0.12 1.88 4.30
C THR A 198 -0.95 1.80 3.21
N PHE A 199 -0.83 2.61 2.14
CA PHE A 199 -1.72 2.53 0.99
C PHE A 199 -1.70 1.15 0.35
N LEU A 200 -0.50 0.61 0.07
CA LEU A 200 -0.36 -0.71 -0.58
C LEU A 200 -0.94 -1.83 0.29
N PHE A 201 -0.75 -1.79 1.61
CA PHE A 201 -1.36 -2.77 2.53
C PHE A 201 -2.88 -2.71 2.49
N SER A 202 -3.47 -1.52 2.63
CA SER A 202 -4.91 -1.35 2.60
C SER A 202 -5.50 -1.62 1.21
N TRP A 203 -4.82 -1.18 0.13
CA TRP A 203 -5.25 -1.42 -1.25
C TRP A 203 -5.30 -2.90 -1.61
N SER A 204 -4.37 -3.70 -1.09
CA SER A 204 -4.27 -5.14 -1.34
C SER A 204 -4.99 -5.97 -0.28
N ASP A 205 -5.62 -5.36 0.74
CA ASP A 205 -6.32 -6.12 1.75
C ASP A 205 -7.51 -6.88 1.16
N PHE A 206 -7.56 -8.13 1.49
CA PHE A 206 -8.64 -9.04 1.15
C PHE A 206 -9.29 -9.62 2.42
N LEU A 207 -8.49 -9.81 3.46
CA LEU A 207 -8.90 -10.53 4.66
C LEU A 207 -9.94 -9.75 5.47
N PHE A 208 -9.66 -8.48 5.75
CA PHE A 208 -10.61 -7.62 6.47
C PHE A 208 -11.84 -7.34 5.60
N ALA A 209 -11.65 -7.12 4.29
CA ALA A 209 -12.75 -6.98 3.35
C ALA A 209 -13.67 -8.21 3.39
N LEU A 210 -13.12 -9.43 3.30
CA LEU A 210 -13.89 -10.67 3.32
C LEU A 210 -14.62 -10.89 4.66
N THR A 211 -13.98 -10.51 5.78
CA THR A 211 -14.51 -10.79 7.12
C THR A 211 -15.50 -9.73 7.59
N LEU A 212 -15.24 -8.44 7.30
CA LEU A 212 -15.96 -7.31 7.88
C LEU A 212 -17.04 -6.74 6.94
N THR A 213 -17.11 -7.22 5.67
CA THR A 213 -18.13 -6.79 4.72
C THR A 213 -18.97 -7.97 4.26
N THR A 214 -20.24 -7.97 4.66
CA THR A 214 -21.21 -9.03 4.35
C THR A 214 -22.24 -8.60 3.30
N THR A 215 -22.25 -7.30 2.94
CA THR A 215 -23.17 -6.70 1.97
C THR A 215 -22.41 -6.10 0.79
N GLU A 216 -23.15 -5.72 -0.28
CA GLU A 216 -22.56 -5.10 -1.47
C GLU A 216 -22.32 -3.59 -1.34
N THR A 217 -22.79 -2.96 -0.27
CA THR A 217 -22.78 -1.50 -0.09
C THR A 217 -21.37 -0.93 0.09
N VAL A 218 -20.51 -1.66 0.80
CA VAL A 218 -19.09 -1.27 1.00
C VAL A 218 -18.23 -2.48 0.69
N ARG A 219 -17.86 -2.63 -0.57
CA ARG A 219 -17.08 -3.76 -1.05
C ARG A 219 -15.80 -3.28 -1.71
N PRO A 220 -14.60 -3.55 -1.14
CA PRO A 220 -13.33 -3.28 -1.79
C PRO A 220 -13.14 -4.11 -3.05
N ILE A 221 -12.28 -3.61 -3.97
CA ILE A 221 -12.04 -4.23 -5.28
C ILE A 221 -11.46 -5.64 -5.18
N THR A 222 -10.64 -5.92 -4.17
CA THR A 222 -10.06 -7.25 -3.93
C THR A 222 -11.14 -8.31 -3.70
N LEU A 223 -12.13 -8.00 -2.87
CA LEU A 223 -13.29 -8.85 -2.64
C LEU A 223 -14.22 -8.86 -3.87
N GLY A 224 -14.38 -7.72 -4.54
CA GLY A 224 -15.14 -7.61 -5.78
C GLY A 224 -14.62 -8.52 -6.87
N ILE A 225 -13.31 -8.54 -7.14
CA ILE A 225 -12.67 -9.43 -8.12
C ILE A 225 -12.89 -10.90 -7.75
N TYR A 226 -12.70 -11.26 -6.48
CA TYR A 226 -12.88 -12.64 -6.01
C TYR A 226 -14.30 -13.16 -6.27
N GLN A 227 -15.31 -12.38 -5.90
CA GLN A 227 -16.71 -12.77 -6.10
C GLN A 227 -17.10 -12.72 -7.59
N TYR A 228 -16.60 -11.73 -8.33
CA TYR A 228 -16.86 -11.58 -9.75
C TYR A 228 -16.28 -12.76 -10.54
N ALA A 229 -15.06 -13.18 -10.24
CA ALA A 229 -14.43 -14.35 -10.83
C ALA A 229 -15.23 -15.65 -10.54
N GLY A 230 -15.80 -15.78 -9.36
CA GLY A 230 -16.65 -16.92 -9.01
C GLY A 230 -18.00 -16.96 -9.74
N ALA A 231 -18.60 -15.79 -10.02
CA ALA A 231 -19.91 -15.68 -10.65
C ALA A 231 -19.86 -15.66 -12.19
N HIS A 232 -18.77 -15.18 -12.80
CA HIS A 232 -18.66 -14.90 -14.24
C HIS A 232 -17.52 -15.67 -14.89
N THR A 233 -17.48 -16.99 -14.73
CA THR A 233 -16.39 -17.85 -15.24
C THR A 233 -16.17 -17.77 -16.75
N ASN A 234 -17.15 -17.31 -17.53
CA ASN A 234 -17.05 -17.17 -18.99
C ASN A 234 -16.64 -15.76 -19.46
N GLN A 235 -16.42 -14.81 -18.53
CA GLN A 235 -16.07 -13.42 -18.86
C GLN A 235 -14.65 -13.07 -18.40
N TRP A 236 -13.70 -13.92 -18.77
CA TRP A 236 -12.30 -13.75 -18.37
C TRP A 236 -11.70 -12.40 -18.81
N ASN A 237 -12.10 -11.88 -19.97
CA ASN A 237 -11.67 -10.56 -20.43
C ASN A 237 -12.07 -9.45 -19.44
N ALA A 238 -13.30 -9.47 -18.91
CA ALA A 238 -13.77 -8.49 -17.94
C ALA A 238 -13.11 -8.68 -16.57
N ILE A 239 -12.86 -9.93 -16.14
CA ILE A 239 -12.11 -10.22 -14.90
C ILE A 239 -10.69 -9.68 -15.02
N MET A 240 -10.00 -9.95 -16.14
CA MET A 240 -8.64 -9.46 -16.39
C MET A 240 -8.60 -7.93 -16.56
N ALA A 241 -9.60 -7.34 -17.22
CA ALA A 241 -9.73 -5.88 -17.31
C ALA A 241 -9.90 -5.25 -15.92
N THR A 242 -10.70 -5.86 -15.04
CA THR A 242 -10.84 -5.42 -13.65
C THR A 242 -9.50 -5.49 -12.89
N ALA A 243 -8.75 -6.58 -13.07
CA ALA A 243 -7.43 -6.74 -12.46
C ALA A 243 -6.42 -5.70 -12.97
N VAL A 244 -6.44 -5.38 -14.28
CA VAL A 244 -5.63 -4.29 -14.85
C VAL A 244 -6.02 -2.95 -14.23
N LEU A 245 -7.31 -2.61 -14.17
CA LEU A 245 -7.79 -1.37 -13.57
C LEU A 245 -7.41 -1.28 -12.09
N ALA A 246 -7.55 -2.37 -11.35
CA ALA A 246 -7.15 -2.45 -9.94
C ALA A 246 -5.63 -2.30 -9.74
N SER A 247 -4.81 -2.64 -10.73
CA SER A 247 -3.35 -2.47 -10.65
C SER A 247 -2.90 -1.01 -10.87
N VAL A 248 -3.69 -0.18 -11.55
CA VAL A 248 -3.31 1.18 -11.95
C VAL A 248 -2.99 2.08 -10.76
N PRO A 249 -3.82 2.21 -9.71
CA PRO A 249 -3.53 3.12 -8.59
C PRO A 249 -2.22 2.77 -7.88
N ALA A 250 -1.98 1.48 -7.63
CA ALA A 250 -0.74 1.01 -7.00
C ALA A 250 0.49 1.28 -7.88
N ALA A 251 0.39 1.00 -9.19
CA ALA A 251 1.46 1.28 -10.15
C ALA A 251 1.78 2.78 -10.25
N VAL A 252 0.76 3.63 -10.35
CA VAL A 252 0.93 5.09 -10.40
C VAL A 252 1.61 5.60 -9.15
N LEU A 253 1.16 5.18 -7.97
CA LEU A 253 1.76 5.60 -6.71
C LEU A 253 3.21 5.12 -6.58
N LEU A 254 3.50 3.89 -7.01
CA LEU A 254 4.87 3.35 -7.00
C LEU A 254 5.79 4.17 -7.91
N VAL A 255 5.35 4.49 -9.14
CA VAL A 255 6.12 5.33 -10.10
C VAL A 255 6.37 6.73 -9.53
N ILE A 256 5.39 7.33 -8.85
CA ILE A 256 5.55 8.65 -8.22
C ILE A 256 6.53 8.55 -7.05
N ALA A 257 6.42 7.52 -6.22
CA ALA A 257 7.21 7.35 -5.00
C ALA A 257 8.64 6.85 -5.26
N GLN A 258 8.90 6.17 -6.38
CA GLN A 258 10.21 5.55 -6.66
C GLN A 258 11.41 6.52 -6.52
N ARG A 259 11.25 7.78 -6.96
CA ARG A 259 12.30 8.81 -6.86
C ARG A 259 12.59 9.20 -5.40
N ARG A 260 11.57 9.15 -4.54
CA ARG A 260 11.71 9.48 -3.11
C ARG A 260 12.31 8.31 -2.33
N ILE A 261 11.95 7.07 -2.69
CA ILE A 261 12.48 5.85 -2.08
C ILE A 261 13.96 5.69 -2.42
N ALA A 262 14.38 5.93 -3.66
CA ALA A 262 15.78 5.86 -4.08
C ALA A 262 16.65 6.86 -3.31
N ALA A 263 16.20 8.09 -3.12
CA ALA A 263 16.93 9.10 -2.34
C ALA A 263 17.16 8.70 -0.87
N VAL A 264 16.27 7.86 -0.32
CA VAL A 264 16.40 7.32 1.04
C VAL A 264 17.44 6.20 1.10
N ALA A 265 17.47 5.32 0.11
CA ALA A 265 18.44 4.23 0.03
C ALA A 265 19.87 4.76 -0.11
N ASP A 266 20.06 5.81 -0.92
CA ASP A 266 21.39 6.44 -1.13
C ASP A 266 21.88 7.15 0.14
N SER A 267 21.00 7.77 0.92
CA SER A 267 21.38 8.43 2.19
C SER A 267 21.74 7.44 3.31
N GLY A 268 21.30 6.19 3.22
CA GLY A 268 21.64 5.10 4.14
C GLY A 268 22.91 4.32 3.78
N ALA A 269 23.36 4.42 2.54
CA ALA A 269 24.55 3.71 2.04
C ALA A 269 25.86 4.47 2.23
N VAL A 270 25.80 5.75 2.63
CA VAL A 270 26.98 6.59 2.95
C VAL A 270 27.18 6.62 4.48
N LYS A 271 27.65 5.51 5.02
CA LYS A 271 28.33 5.42 6.33
C LYS A 271 29.46 4.43 6.24
#